data_6f3de5886c972429700263a1370b1840
#
_entry.id   6f3de5886c972429700263a1370b1840
#
_cell.length_a   1.000
_cell.length_b   1.000
_cell.length_c   1.000
_cell.angle_alpha   90.00
_cell.angle_beta   90.00
_cell.angle_gamma   90.00
#
_symmetry.space_group_name_H-M   'P 1'
#
loop_
_entity.id
_entity.type
_entity.pdbx_description
1 polymer ?
#
loop_
_entity_poly.entity_id
_entity_poly.type
_entity_poly.pdbx_seq_one_letter_code
_entity_poly.pdbx_strand_id
1 'polypeptide(L)'
;FRAKFDEMADLATESPTIRKHNDAYISRHIESEKSYLDNILKACDPAISLDREQREVVLSEEDHTLVIAGAGAGKTTTIAAKVRYLVEKQGIDPDQILVISFTNKAVEELRGRINGNLGISCPISTFHSIGYTILRQGEEERKKIVEGGYMYTVINNYLKSSVLRNPEVVDKLILFFGSYFTAPYEGEKLNEYFQFVANADCSTLKGNLHEYIQRIIDRKTLKTQTLNNEVLRSMEEVRIANFLYMYQIEYEYEPIYQYPILDANKPYTPDFRIKQGDKVSYIEHFGITEDHKSNRYTEEELERYVSRIDDKKEVHRKHKTDLIYTYSQYADGRDYLLHLRELLVAHGYELNKRPTEEVYKKLVETEESKYITRLTFLLCTFINNFKTQGYGLEKFAEFKAANKNVRTKLFLDICKVCYYEYQKVLEEQHCIDFQDMINESAELIRQKRIDKEQLDYKYIIVDEYQDISRQRYNLIKELSQLCNAKIMAVGDDWQSIYAFSGSILPLFTRFCKAVGYGQELKITRTYRNAQEIIDIAGTFVQKNSAQIKKELVSPKRITNPVII
;
A
#
# COMPACT_ATOMS: atom_id res chain seq x y z
N PHE A 1 4.78 -40.51 0.22
CA PHE A 1 3.72 -40.94 1.14
C PHE A 1 2.72 -39.78 1.38
N ARG A 2 3.21 -38.59 1.73
CA ARG A 2 2.37 -37.41 2.03
C ARG A 2 1.49 -36.98 0.84
N ALA A 3 2.08 -36.89 -0.38
CA ALA A 3 1.31 -36.52 -1.59
C ALA A 3 0.18 -37.52 -1.93
N LYS A 4 0.38 -38.82 -1.71
CA LYS A 4 -0.70 -39.83 -1.89
C LYS A 4 -1.73 -39.74 -0.79
N PHE A 5 -1.35 -39.36 0.41
CA PHE A 5 -2.30 -39.18 1.52
C PHE A 5 -3.16 -37.94 1.28
N ASP A 6 -2.55 -36.83 0.81
CA ASP A 6 -3.27 -35.60 0.45
C ASP A 6 -4.25 -35.85 -0.71
N GLU A 7 -3.85 -36.63 -1.74
CA GLU A 7 -4.73 -37.05 -2.86
C GLU A 7 -5.89 -37.95 -2.38
N MET A 8 -5.63 -38.84 -1.45
CA MET A 8 -6.68 -39.68 -0.85
C MET A 8 -7.63 -38.89 0.07
N ALA A 9 -7.11 -37.89 0.78
CA ALA A 9 -7.91 -36.99 1.60
C ALA A 9 -8.84 -36.13 0.73
N ASP A 10 -8.32 -35.57 -0.38
CA ASP A 10 -9.09 -34.79 -1.35
C ASP A 10 -10.20 -35.65 -1.99
N LEU A 11 -9.88 -36.87 -2.41
CA LEU A 11 -10.88 -37.83 -2.94
C LEU A 11 -11.94 -38.23 -1.89
N ALA A 12 -11.56 -38.36 -0.64
CA ALA A 12 -12.47 -38.67 0.44
C ALA A 12 -13.44 -37.51 0.77
N THR A 13 -12.96 -36.28 0.78
CA THR A 13 -13.77 -35.09 1.06
C THR A 13 -14.71 -34.71 -0.09
N GLU A 14 -14.40 -35.07 -1.33
CA GLU A 14 -15.27 -34.86 -2.50
C GLU A 14 -16.30 -35.96 -2.73
N SER A 15 -16.23 -37.09 -2.01
CA SER A 15 -17.18 -38.20 -2.19
C SER A 15 -18.61 -37.77 -1.86
N PRO A 16 -19.57 -37.91 -2.81
CA PRO A 16 -20.98 -37.62 -2.55
C PRO A 16 -21.56 -38.43 -1.40
N THR A 17 -21.02 -39.61 -1.13
CA THR A 17 -21.43 -40.50 -0.04
C THR A 17 -21.03 -39.96 1.32
N ILE A 18 -19.80 -39.42 1.44
CA ILE A 18 -19.32 -38.80 2.67
C ILE A 18 -20.10 -37.52 2.94
N ARG A 19 -20.33 -36.68 1.93
CA ARG A 19 -21.16 -35.46 2.07
C ARG A 19 -22.56 -35.82 2.58
N LYS A 20 -23.24 -36.80 1.99
CA LYS A 20 -24.56 -37.25 2.47
C LYS A 20 -24.53 -37.76 3.91
N HIS A 21 -23.47 -38.47 4.28
CA HIS A 21 -23.30 -38.94 5.65
C HIS A 21 -23.12 -37.79 6.63
N ASN A 22 -22.26 -36.82 6.29
CA ASN A 22 -22.00 -35.63 7.12
C ASN A 22 -23.28 -34.77 7.23
N ASP A 23 -23.98 -34.51 6.13
CA ASP A 23 -25.27 -33.78 6.15
C ASP A 23 -26.31 -34.45 7.02
N ALA A 24 -26.41 -35.79 6.95
CA ALA A 24 -27.32 -36.57 7.78
C ALA A 24 -26.90 -36.58 9.26
N TYR A 25 -25.61 -36.62 9.54
CA TYR A 25 -25.06 -36.51 10.90
C TYR A 25 -25.38 -35.14 11.50
N ILE A 26 -25.02 -34.05 10.81
CA ILE A 26 -25.29 -32.66 11.25
C ILE A 26 -26.79 -32.44 11.45
N SER A 27 -27.64 -32.92 10.52
CA SER A 27 -29.10 -32.76 10.65
C SER A 27 -29.65 -33.47 11.89
N ARG A 28 -29.17 -34.68 12.20
CA ARG A 28 -29.52 -35.40 13.42
C ARG A 28 -29.02 -34.67 14.67
N HIS A 29 -27.83 -34.14 14.63
CA HIS A 29 -27.21 -33.40 15.75
C HIS A 29 -27.95 -32.07 16.00
N ILE A 30 -28.36 -31.35 14.96
CA ILE A 30 -29.21 -30.16 15.10
C ILE A 30 -30.54 -30.49 15.77
N GLU A 31 -31.16 -31.62 15.40
CA GLU A 31 -32.45 -32.02 16.00
C GLU A 31 -32.29 -32.52 17.44
N SER A 32 -31.23 -33.28 17.75
CA SER A 32 -30.94 -33.72 19.12
C SER A 32 -30.66 -32.56 20.09
N GLU A 33 -29.96 -31.51 19.61
CA GLU A 33 -29.61 -30.31 20.39
C GLU A 33 -30.61 -29.16 20.23
N LYS A 34 -31.74 -29.36 19.55
CA LYS A 34 -32.72 -28.34 19.19
C LYS A 34 -33.15 -27.47 20.37
N SER A 35 -33.59 -28.11 21.46
CA SER A 35 -34.05 -27.41 22.67
C SER A 35 -32.95 -26.52 23.25
N TYR A 36 -31.70 -26.96 23.22
CA TYR A 36 -30.56 -26.20 23.67
C TYR A 36 -30.28 -24.99 22.71
N LEU A 37 -30.22 -25.26 21.41
CA LEU A 37 -29.94 -24.24 20.38
C LEU A 37 -31.06 -23.18 20.30
N ASP A 38 -32.32 -23.56 20.54
CA ASP A 38 -33.44 -22.61 20.60
C ASP A 38 -33.34 -21.65 21.79
N ASN A 39 -32.62 -22.01 22.83
CA ASN A 39 -32.46 -21.21 24.05
C ASN A 39 -31.06 -20.62 24.23
N ILE A 40 -30.08 -20.96 23.38
CA ILE A 40 -28.67 -20.68 23.57
C ILE A 40 -28.34 -19.17 23.74
N LEU A 41 -29.12 -18.27 23.15
CA LEU A 41 -28.90 -16.81 23.26
C LEU A 41 -30.09 -16.07 23.86
N LYS A 42 -31.15 -16.76 24.35
CA LYS A 42 -32.33 -16.08 24.91
C LYS A 42 -32.05 -15.24 26.16
N ALA A 43 -30.96 -15.56 26.87
CA ALA A 43 -30.51 -14.72 27.98
C ALA A 43 -29.97 -13.37 27.51
N CYS A 44 -29.47 -13.27 26.26
CA CYS A 44 -28.99 -12.00 25.69
C CYS A 44 -30.14 -11.18 25.10
N ASP A 45 -31.03 -11.86 24.35
CA ASP A 45 -32.19 -11.26 23.71
C ASP A 45 -33.22 -12.37 23.41
N PRO A 46 -34.42 -12.33 24.00
CA PRO A 46 -35.46 -13.32 23.75
C PRO A 46 -35.88 -13.45 22.28
N ALA A 47 -35.68 -12.41 21.47
CA ALA A 47 -36.04 -12.43 20.05
C ALA A 47 -34.99 -13.12 19.16
N ILE A 48 -33.79 -13.41 19.67
CA ILE A 48 -32.75 -14.09 18.89
C ILE A 48 -33.06 -15.56 18.74
N SER A 49 -33.13 -16.01 17.48
CA SER A 49 -33.20 -17.42 17.13
C SER A 49 -32.17 -17.73 16.06
N LEU A 50 -31.34 -18.76 16.27
CA LEU A 50 -30.36 -19.20 15.29
C LEU A 50 -31.07 -19.92 14.14
N ASP A 51 -30.74 -19.53 12.91
CA ASP A 51 -31.16 -20.29 11.73
C ASP A 51 -30.35 -21.61 11.58
N ARG A 52 -30.73 -22.41 10.58
CA ARG A 52 -30.10 -23.73 10.38
C ARG A 52 -28.60 -23.62 10.12
N GLU A 53 -28.18 -22.69 9.27
CA GLU A 53 -26.76 -22.51 8.90
C GLU A 53 -25.94 -22.05 10.12
N GLN A 54 -26.48 -21.13 10.93
CA GLN A 54 -25.84 -20.72 12.19
C GLN A 54 -25.71 -21.88 13.19
N ARG A 55 -26.73 -22.74 13.30
CA ARG A 55 -26.70 -23.92 14.16
C ARG A 55 -25.61 -24.91 13.70
N GLU A 56 -25.49 -25.10 12.40
CA GLU A 56 -24.44 -25.93 11.82
C GLU A 56 -23.05 -25.43 12.19
N VAL A 57 -22.82 -24.12 12.08
CA VAL A 57 -21.55 -23.47 12.52
C VAL A 57 -21.30 -23.69 14.02
N VAL A 58 -22.32 -23.54 14.86
CA VAL A 58 -22.19 -23.74 16.31
C VAL A 58 -21.80 -25.19 16.64
N LEU A 59 -22.36 -26.15 15.95
CA LEU A 59 -22.12 -27.60 16.19
C LEU A 59 -20.86 -28.13 15.49
N SER A 60 -20.28 -27.40 14.52
CA SER A 60 -19.06 -27.83 13.81
C SER A 60 -17.88 -27.95 14.76
N GLU A 61 -17.16 -29.08 14.69
CA GLU A 61 -16.03 -29.44 15.56
C GLU A 61 -14.71 -29.64 14.79
N GLU A 62 -14.67 -29.25 13.51
CA GLU A 62 -13.46 -29.36 12.70
C GLU A 62 -12.29 -28.56 13.27
N ASP A 63 -11.07 -28.99 12.99
CA ASP A 63 -9.86 -28.32 13.47
C ASP A 63 -9.70 -26.92 12.87
N HIS A 64 -10.12 -26.77 11.60
CA HIS A 64 -10.09 -25.47 10.92
C HIS A 64 -11.43 -25.24 10.22
N THR A 65 -12.15 -24.20 10.61
CA THR A 65 -13.44 -23.82 10.03
C THR A 65 -13.41 -22.39 9.50
N LEU A 66 -13.77 -22.21 8.22
CA LEU A 66 -14.07 -20.91 7.66
C LEU A 66 -15.58 -20.70 7.58
N VAL A 67 -16.07 -19.64 8.20
CA VAL A 67 -17.48 -19.24 8.15
C VAL A 67 -17.61 -18.03 7.22
N ILE A 68 -18.22 -18.26 6.07
CA ILE A 68 -18.48 -17.23 5.06
C ILE A 68 -19.87 -16.67 5.31
N ALA A 69 -19.94 -15.48 5.92
CA ALA A 69 -21.18 -14.89 6.38
C ALA A 69 -21.40 -13.50 5.80
N GLY A 70 -22.49 -13.28 5.08
CA GLY A 70 -22.81 -11.98 4.47
C GLY A 70 -22.98 -10.85 5.48
N ALA A 71 -23.01 -9.61 4.96
CA ALA A 71 -23.27 -8.43 5.77
C ALA A 71 -24.61 -8.54 6.51
N GLY A 72 -24.59 -8.46 7.84
CA GLY A 72 -25.81 -8.58 8.66
C GLY A 72 -26.37 -10.00 8.80
N ALA A 73 -25.59 -11.04 8.47
CA ALA A 73 -25.94 -12.43 8.66
C ALA A 73 -25.79 -12.94 10.11
N GLY A 74 -25.49 -12.06 11.06
CA GLY A 74 -25.37 -12.42 12.47
C GLY A 74 -24.02 -13.05 12.84
N LYS A 75 -22.91 -12.67 12.21
CA LYS A 75 -21.54 -13.14 12.54
C LYS A 75 -21.25 -13.11 14.05
N THR A 76 -21.37 -11.95 14.68
CA THR A 76 -21.12 -11.75 16.11
C THR A 76 -22.06 -12.61 16.99
N THR A 77 -23.31 -12.78 16.56
CA THR A 77 -24.31 -13.64 17.24
C THR A 77 -23.89 -15.11 17.17
N THR A 78 -23.43 -15.55 16.01
CA THR A 78 -22.96 -16.94 15.82
C THR A 78 -21.68 -17.21 16.62
N ILE A 79 -20.76 -16.25 16.69
CA ILE A 79 -19.55 -16.35 17.54
C ILE A 79 -19.94 -16.50 19.02
N ALA A 80 -20.87 -15.67 19.52
CA ALA A 80 -21.32 -15.74 20.91
C ALA A 80 -21.99 -17.10 21.22
N ALA A 81 -22.83 -17.60 20.31
CA ALA A 81 -23.43 -18.92 20.44
C ALA A 81 -22.38 -20.05 20.44
N LYS A 82 -21.36 -19.94 19.56
CA LYS A 82 -20.25 -20.91 19.52
C LYS A 82 -19.47 -20.94 20.81
N VAL A 83 -19.10 -19.79 21.37
CA VAL A 83 -18.38 -19.70 22.64
C VAL A 83 -19.22 -20.36 23.75
N ARG A 84 -20.52 -20.08 23.82
CA ARG A 84 -21.41 -20.69 24.82
C ARG A 84 -21.48 -22.22 24.68
N TYR A 85 -21.61 -22.69 23.44
CA TYR A 85 -21.62 -24.14 23.15
C TYR A 85 -20.31 -24.82 23.58
N LEU A 86 -19.16 -24.22 23.30
CA LEU A 86 -17.84 -24.72 23.67
C LEU A 86 -17.70 -24.88 25.19
N VAL A 87 -18.19 -23.88 25.95
CA VAL A 87 -18.14 -23.92 27.43
C VAL A 87 -19.17 -24.92 28.00
N GLU A 88 -20.44 -24.79 27.62
CA GLU A 88 -21.54 -25.55 28.28
C GLU A 88 -21.63 -27.00 27.82
N LYS A 89 -21.31 -27.29 26.55
CA LYS A 89 -21.46 -28.65 25.98
C LYS A 89 -20.14 -29.38 25.79
N GLN A 90 -19.10 -28.65 25.39
CA GLN A 90 -17.77 -29.26 25.18
C GLN A 90 -16.91 -29.22 26.45
N GLY A 91 -17.35 -28.48 27.50
CA GLY A 91 -16.62 -28.40 28.77
C GLY A 91 -15.23 -27.70 28.63
N ILE A 92 -15.08 -26.84 27.64
CA ILE A 92 -13.83 -26.07 27.44
C ILE A 92 -13.83 -24.91 28.43
N ASP A 93 -12.74 -24.76 29.17
CA ASP A 93 -12.56 -23.64 30.08
C ASP A 93 -12.63 -22.32 29.29
N PRO A 94 -13.41 -21.31 29.74
CA PRO A 94 -13.47 -20.01 29.07
C PRO A 94 -12.10 -19.39 28.80
N ASP A 95 -11.13 -19.52 29.69
CA ASP A 95 -9.76 -19.00 29.52
C ASP A 95 -8.99 -19.70 28.40
N GLN A 96 -9.43 -20.87 27.94
CA GLN A 96 -8.86 -21.61 26.81
C GLN A 96 -9.51 -21.25 25.46
N ILE A 97 -10.46 -20.30 25.44
CA ILE A 97 -11.13 -19.81 24.22
C ILE A 97 -10.67 -18.39 23.93
N LEU A 98 -9.84 -18.20 22.91
CA LEU A 98 -9.37 -16.88 22.46
C LEU A 98 -10.25 -16.37 21.31
N VAL A 99 -10.86 -15.20 21.50
CA VAL A 99 -11.58 -14.49 20.43
C VAL A 99 -10.78 -13.27 19.99
N ILE A 100 -10.48 -13.19 18.70
CA ILE A 100 -9.68 -12.09 18.13
C ILE A 100 -10.54 -11.28 17.17
N SER A 101 -10.48 -9.96 17.27
CA SER A 101 -11.06 -9.05 16.28
C SER A 101 -10.09 -7.93 15.89
N PHE A 102 -10.42 -7.20 14.81
CA PHE A 102 -9.49 -6.22 14.23
C PHE A 102 -9.50 -4.86 14.94
N THR A 103 -10.62 -4.48 15.53
CA THR A 103 -10.80 -3.16 16.14
C THR A 103 -11.21 -3.24 17.60
N ASN A 104 -10.81 -2.25 18.39
CA ASN A 104 -11.25 -2.16 19.78
C ASN A 104 -12.78 -2.10 19.89
N LYS A 105 -13.45 -1.41 18.97
CA LYS A 105 -14.92 -1.34 18.95
C LYS A 105 -15.57 -2.72 18.78
N ALA A 106 -15.05 -3.55 17.87
CA ALA A 106 -15.56 -4.92 17.69
C ALA A 106 -15.24 -5.80 18.90
N VAL A 107 -14.08 -5.64 19.52
CA VAL A 107 -13.72 -6.31 20.78
C VAL A 107 -14.69 -5.92 21.91
N GLU A 108 -15.03 -4.64 22.05
CA GLU A 108 -16.00 -4.17 23.05
C GLU A 108 -17.40 -4.73 22.81
N GLU A 109 -17.85 -4.79 21.56
CA GLU A 109 -19.14 -5.41 21.20
C GLU A 109 -19.16 -6.89 21.55
N LEU A 110 -18.12 -7.64 21.20
CA LEU A 110 -17.99 -9.06 21.54
C LEU A 110 -17.93 -9.27 23.07
N ARG A 111 -17.18 -8.46 23.80
CA ARG A 111 -17.14 -8.49 25.27
C ARG A 111 -18.51 -8.23 25.88
N GLY A 112 -19.21 -7.21 25.40
CA GLY A 112 -20.57 -6.92 25.87
C GLY A 112 -21.52 -8.10 25.69
N ARG A 113 -21.45 -8.81 24.57
CA ARG A 113 -22.30 -9.96 24.26
C ARG A 113 -21.88 -11.23 25.02
N ILE A 114 -20.59 -11.55 25.07
CA ILE A 114 -20.08 -12.81 25.62
C ILE A 114 -19.85 -12.67 27.12
N ASN A 115 -19.00 -11.71 27.54
CA ASN A 115 -18.69 -11.55 28.96
C ASN A 115 -19.85 -10.89 29.72
N GLY A 116 -20.48 -9.85 29.12
CA GLY A 116 -21.60 -9.13 29.76
C GLY A 116 -22.90 -9.95 29.78
N ASN A 117 -23.45 -10.27 28.60
CA ASN A 117 -24.80 -10.85 28.52
C ASN A 117 -24.84 -12.35 28.78
N LEU A 118 -23.79 -13.11 28.38
CA LEU A 118 -23.73 -14.56 28.61
C LEU A 118 -23.03 -14.91 29.92
N GLY A 119 -22.31 -13.97 30.56
CA GLY A 119 -21.57 -14.23 31.79
C GLY A 119 -20.34 -15.14 31.60
N ILE A 120 -19.85 -15.30 30.36
CA ILE A 120 -18.71 -16.15 30.04
C ILE A 120 -17.46 -15.27 29.94
N SER A 121 -16.54 -15.40 30.86
CA SER A 121 -15.32 -14.59 30.92
C SER A 121 -14.21 -15.24 30.09
N CYS A 122 -14.25 -15.09 28.76
CA CYS A 122 -13.17 -15.57 27.90
C CYS A 122 -12.27 -14.43 27.40
N PRO A 123 -11.00 -14.70 27.04
CA PRO A 123 -10.09 -13.75 26.42
C PRO A 123 -10.63 -13.23 25.08
N ILE A 124 -10.94 -11.93 25.00
CA ILE A 124 -11.36 -11.24 23.78
C ILE A 124 -10.41 -10.08 23.53
N SER A 125 -9.65 -10.11 22.45
CA SER A 125 -8.53 -9.22 22.20
C SER A 125 -8.41 -8.76 20.76
N THR A 126 -7.63 -7.70 20.53
CA THR A 126 -7.12 -7.39 19.19
C THR A 126 -5.82 -8.15 18.91
N PHE A 127 -5.41 -8.23 17.63
CA PHE A 127 -4.11 -8.81 17.26
C PHE A 127 -2.94 -8.15 17.97
N HIS A 128 -2.98 -6.83 18.14
CA HIS A 128 -1.94 -6.11 18.85
C HIS A 128 -1.91 -6.43 20.35
N SER A 129 -3.08 -6.58 20.96
CA SER A 129 -3.16 -6.91 22.39
C SER A 129 -2.63 -8.31 22.68
N ILE A 130 -2.96 -9.31 21.86
CA ILE A 130 -2.42 -10.66 22.04
C ILE A 130 -0.92 -10.71 21.73
N GLY A 131 -0.47 -10.01 20.66
CA GLY A 131 0.95 -9.88 20.35
C GLY A 131 1.74 -9.29 21.52
N TYR A 132 1.24 -8.22 22.12
CA TYR A 132 1.86 -7.62 23.28
C TYR A 132 1.90 -8.55 24.51
N THR A 133 0.85 -9.32 24.73
CA THR A 133 0.81 -10.31 25.81
C THR A 133 1.90 -11.37 25.63
N ILE A 134 2.08 -11.87 24.39
CA ILE A 134 3.11 -12.86 24.06
C ILE A 134 4.51 -12.28 24.26
N LEU A 135 4.77 -11.06 23.79
CA LEU A 135 6.05 -10.38 23.96
C LEU A 135 6.41 -10.24 25.44
N ARG A 136 5.44 -9.87 26.28
CA ARG A 136 5.65 -9.74 27.73
C ARG A 136 6.01 -11.05 28.43
N GLN A 137 5.62 -12.19 27.85
CA GLN A 137 5.96 -13.51 28.39
C GLN A 137 7.32 -14.00 27.90
N GLY A 138 7.71 -13.62 26.69
CA GLY A 138 8.94 -14.11 26.05
C GLY A 138 10.16 -13.21 26.18
N GLU A 139 10.02 -11.98 26.68
CA GLU A 139 11.12 -11.02 26.82
C GLU A 139 11.31 -10.61 28.30
N GLU A 140 12.58 -10.53 28.72
CA GLU A 140 12.93 -10.10 30.07
C GLU A 140 12.67 -8.61 30.31
N GLU A 141 12.88 -7.77 29.28
CA GLU A 141 12.68 -6.32 29.34
C GLU A 141 11.49 -5.86 28.51
N ARG A 142 10.74 -4.91 29.04
CA ARG A 142 9.55 -4.37 28.37
C ARG A 142 9.94 -3.31 27.34
N LYS A 143 9.67 -3.57 26.06
CA LYS A 143 9.79 -2.55 25.02
C LYS A 143 8.68 -1.50 25.15
N LYS A 144 9.03 -0.24 24.92
CA LYS A 144 8.07 0.86 24.87
C LYS A 144 7.37 0.89 23.51
N ILE A 145 6.04 0.90 23.51
CA ILE A 145 5.27 1.03 22.28
C ILE A 145 5.37 2.47 21.77
N VAL A 146 5.76 2.64 20.50
CA VAL A 146 5.82 3.95 19.86
C VAL A 146 4.46 4.36 19.30
N GLU A 147 4.16 5.65 19.42
CA GLU A 147 2.90 6.22 18.92
C GLU A 147 2.89 6.42 17.41
N GLY A 148 1.69 6.66 16.86
CA GLY A 148 1.52 7.01 15.45
C GLY A 148 2.33 8.25 15.07
N GLY A 149 3.05 8.19 13.92
CA GLY A 149 3.93 9.27 13.46
C GLY A 149 5.40 9.14 13.89
N TYR A 150 5.73 8.24 14.82
CA TYR A 150 7.12 8.03 15.25
C TYR A 150 8.03 7.61 14.07
N MET A 151 7.59 6.68 13.25
CA MET A 151 8.32 6.27 12.03
C MET A 151 8.57 7.47 11.10
N TYR A 152 7.56 8.31 10.91
CA TYR A 152 7.71 9.54 10.11
C TYR A 152 8.81 10.45 10.70
N THR A 153 8.78 10.66 12.01
CA THR A 153 9.76 11.51 12.70
C THR A 153 11.18 10.97 12.54
N VAL A 154 11.38 9.67 12.77
CA VAL A 154 12.69 9.02 12.63
C VAL A 154 13.21 9.10 11.19
N ILE A 155 12.40 8.72 10.20
CA ILE A 155 12.81 8.73 8.79
C ILE A 155 13.05 10.16 8.30
N ASN A 156 12.18 11.11 8.68
CA ASN A 156 12.35 12.52 8.30
C ASN A 156 13.64 13.12 8.89
N ASN A 157 13.94 12.82 10.14
CA ASN A 157 15.19 13.25 10.78
C ASN A 157 16.42 12.59 10.15
N TYR A 158 16.33 11.30 9.82
CA TYR A 158 17.38 10.61 9.09
C TYR A 158 17.66 11.28 7.73
N LEU A 159 16.63 11.52 6.94
CA LEU A 159 16.74 12.16 5.63
C LEU A 159 17.23 13.60 5.70
N LYS A 160 16.94 14.33 6.77
CA LYS A 160 17.38 15.73 6.94
C LYS A 160 18.83 15.88 7.40
N SER A 161 19.37 14.91 8.11
CA SER A 161 20.68 15.08 8.76
C SER A 161 21.59 13.87 8.65
N SER A 162 21.18 12.73 9.18
CA SER A 162 22.06 11.55 9.35
C SER A 162 22.45 10.89 8.04
N VAL A 163 21.63 11.03 7.00
CA VAL A 163 21.88 10.49 5.65
C VAL A 163 23.14 11.06 5.00
N LEU A 164 23.57 12.26 5.40
CA LEU A 164 24.81 12.88 4.91
C LEU A 164 26.07 12.06 5.20
N ARG A 165 26.00 11.17 6.19
CA ARG A 165 27.08 10.21 6.50
C ARG A 165 27.16 9.05 5.52
N ASN A 166 26.20 8.94 4.60
CA ASN A 166 26.16 7.88 3.59
C ASN A 166 26.07 8.49 2.18
N PRO A 167 27.22 8.84 1.56
CA PRO A 167 27.28 9.49 0.25
C PRO A 167 26.55 8.71 -0.87
N GLU A 168 26.59 7.36 -0.83
CA GLU A 168 25.93 6.53 -1.82
C GLU A 168 24.40 6.70 -1.78
N VAL A 169 23.82 6.79 -0.58
CA VAL A 169 22.38 7.03 -0.42
C VAL A 169 22.00 8.45 -0.82
N VAL A 170 22.86 9.42 -0.50
CA VAL A 170 22.67 10.82 -0.91
C VAL A 170 22.68 10.95 -2.43
N ASP A 171 23.59 10.29 -3.14
CA ASP A 171 23.62 10.25 -4.59
C ASP A 171 22.33 9.68 -5.18
N LYS A 172 21.82 8.58 -4.60
CA LYS A 172 20.54 7.97 -5.01
C LYS A 172 19.35 8.89 -4.74
N LEU A 173 19.34 9.61 -3.61
CA LEU A 173 18.31 10.60 -3.28
C LEU A 173 18.30 11.76 -4.27
N ILE A 174 19.47 12.32 -4.59
CA ILE A 174 19.58 13.39 -5.57
C ILE A 174 19.11 12.93 -6.95
N LEU A 175 19.54 11.73 -7.37
CA LEU A 175 19.10 11.16 -8.63
C LEU A 175 17.58 10.93 -8.65
N PHE A 176 17.02 10.43 -7.54
CA PHE A 176 15.59 10.21 -7.40
C PHE A 176 14.81 11.52 -7.43
N PHE A 177 15.23 12.55 -6.71
CA PHE A 177 14.59 13.85 -6.73
C PHE A 177 14.75 14.57 -8.08
N GLY A 178 15.97 14.62 -8.61
CA GLY A 178 16.28 15.37 -9.83
C GLY A 178 15.66 14.77 -11.09
N SER A 179 15.57 13.44 -11.17
CA SER A 179 15.15 12.76 -12.40
C SER A 179 13.77 12.13 -12.32
N TYR A 180 13.26 11.81 -11.12
CA TYR A 180 12.11 10.92 -10.98
C TYR A 180 10.98 11.43 -10.09
N PHE A 181 11.25 12.25 -9.07
CA PHE A 181 10.22 12.67 -8.13
C PHE A 181 9.33 13.81 -8.65
N THR A 182 9.68 14.38 -9.76
CA THR A 182 8.99 15.52 -10.40
C THR A 182 7.74 15.13 -11.20
N ALA A 183 7.34 13.87 -11.22
CA ALA A 183 6.07 13.49 -11.86
C ALA A 183 4.91 14.00 -10.99
N PRO A 184 4.11 14.98 -11.45
CA PRO A 184 3.00 15.51 -10.69
C PRO A 184 1.87 14.46 -10.66
N TYR A 185 1.69 13.83 -9.51
CA TYR A 185 0.51 13.02 -9.24
C TYR A 185 -0.30 13.74 -8.16
N GLU A 186 -1.46 14.23 -8.51
CA GLU A 186 -2.40 14.91 -7.61
C GLU A 186 -3.46 13.98 -7.04
N GLY A 187 -3.36 12.68 -7.27
CA GLY A 187 -4.25 11.71 -6.65
C GLY A 187 -3.96 11.61 -5.15
N GLU A 188 -4.99 11.61 -4.34
CA GLU A 188 -4.89 11.49 -2.87
C GLU A 188 -4.45 10.09 -2.42
N LYS A 189 -4.38 9.10 -3.34
CA LYS A 189 -4.11 7.70 -3.03
C LYS A 189 -2.80 7.21 -3.63
N LEU A 190 -1.86 7.00 -2.75
CA LEU A 190 -0.50 6.54 -3.08
C LEU A 190 -0.47 5.17 -3.78
N ASN A 191 -1.42 4.28 -3.48
CA ASN A 191 -1.54 2.97 -4.15
C ASN A 191 -1.91 3.10 -5.63
N GLU A 192 -2.73 4.07 -5.99
CA GLU A 192 -3.08 4.35 -7.39
C GLU A 192 -1.87 4.92 -8.14
N TYR A 193 -1.07 5.75 -7.48
CA TYR A 193 0.21 6.23 -8.03
C TYR A 193 1.20 5.09 -8.25
N PHE A 194 1.33 4.16 -7.33
CA PHE A 194 2.19 2.98 -7.51
C PHE A 194 1.69 2.04 -8.58
N GLN A 195 0.38 1.80 -8.67
CA GLN A 195 -0.21 1.00 -9.75
C GLN A 195 -0.04 1.71 -11.11
N PHE A 196 -0.24 3.01 -11.16
CA PHE A 196 -0.01 3.81 -12.36
C PHE A 196 1.45 3.73 -12.82
N VAL A 197 2.41 3.89 -11.91
CA VAL A 197 3.85 3.84 -12.24
C VAL A 197 4.35 2.42 -12.49
N ALA A 198 3.80 1.41 -11.81
CA ALA A 198 4.19 0.01 -11.99
C ALA A 198 3.67 -0.59 -13.30
N ASN A 199 2.51 -0.13 -13.79
CA ASN A 199 1.86 -0.65 -14.99
C ASN A 199 2.17 0.17 -16.25
N ALA A 200 2.79 1.36 -16.10
CA ALA A 200 3.14 2.20 -17.24
C ALA A 200 4.55 1.87 -17.73
N ASP A 201 4.65 1.39 -18.96
CA ASP A 201 5.93 1.43 -19.66
C ASP A 201 6.32 2.90 -19.95
N CYS A 202 7.59 3.16 -20.27
CA CYS A 202 8.07 4.52 -20.54
C CYS A 202 7.35 5.21 -21.70
N SER A 203 6.79 4.46 -22.66
CA SER A 203 6.06 5.00 -23.81
C SER A 203 4.63 5.36 -23.44
N THR A 204 3.98 4.56 -22.61
CA THR A 204 2.64 4.83 -22.06
C THR A 204 2.68 5.98 -21.06
N LEU A 205 3.73 6.09 -20.23
CA LEU A 205 3.98 7.24 -19.37
C LEU A 205 4.15 8.54 -20.18
N LYS A 206 4.85 8.49 -21.31
CA LYS A 206 5.00 9.66 -22.19
C LYS A 206 3.67 10.09 -22.85
N GLY A 207 2.83 9.15 -23.28
CA GLY A 207 1.53 9.43 -23.90
C GLY A 207 0.50 9.97 -22.90
N ASN A 208 0.31 9.30 -21.78
CA ASN A 208 -0.66 9.69 -20.76
C ASN A 208 -0.20 10.92 -19.96
N LEU A 209 1.11 11.12 -19.78
CA LEU A 209 1.68 12.32 -19.17
C LEU A 209 1.37 13.56 -20.02
N HIS A 210 1.31 13.43 -21.35
CA HIS A 210 0.97 14.53 -22.26
C HIS A 210 -0.47 15.01 -22.07
N GLU A 211 -1.45 14.09 -22.05
CA GLU A 211 -2.85 14.43 -21.77
C GLU A 211 -3.06 14.97 -20.34
N TYR A 212 -2.32 14.44 -19.39
CA TYR A 212 -2.41 14.84 -18.00
C TYR A 212 -1.77 16.21 -17.75
N ILE A 213 -0.61 16.49 -18.35
CA ILE A 213 0.04 17.81 -18.31
C ILE A 213 -0.85 18.86 -19.00
N GLN A 214 -1.52 18.53 -20.12
CA GLN A 214 -2.44 19.46 -20.78
C GLN A 214 -3.62 19.83 -19.85
N ARG A 215 -4.19 18.86 -19.14
CA ARG A 215 -5.26 19.10 -18.13
C ARG A 215 -4.79 19.92 -16.92
N ILE A 216 -3.50 19.87 -16.57
CA ILE A 216 -2.91 20.65 -15.48
C ILE A 216 -2.50 22.06 -15.92
N ILE A 217 -2.01 22.22 -17.14
CA ILE A 217 -1.72 23.54 -17.74
C ILE A 217 -3.01 24.37 -17.84
N ASP A 218 -4.14 23.74 -18.13
CA ASP A 218 -5.47 24.39 -18.11
C ASP A 218 -5.93 24.77 -16.68
N ARG A 219 -5.38 24.17 -15.64
CA ARG A 219 -5.56 24.57 -14.24
C ARG A 219 -4.40 25.46 -13.78
N LYS A 220 -4.41 26.69 -14.15
CA LYS A 220 -3.61 27.89 -13.88
C LYS A 220 -2.70 28.00 -12.63
N THR A 221 -2.19 26.96 -11.95
CA THR A 221 -1.54 27.13 -10.64
C THR A 221 -0.40 26.17 -10.26
N LEU A 222 0.22 25.40 -11.13
CA LEU A 222 1.39 24.63 -10.73
C LEU A 222 2.69 25.30 -11.16
N LYS A 223 3.27 26.01 -10.21
CA LYS A 223 4.63 26.55 -10.28
C LYS A 223 5.62 25.39 -10.07
N THR A 224 6.47 25.13 -11.06
CA THR A 224 7.50 24.09 -11.03
C THR A 224 8.76 24.67 -10.39
N GLN A 225 9.21 24.05 -9.28
CA GLN A 225 10.33 24.57 -8.45
C GLN A 225 11.62 23.81 -8.73
N THR A 226 12.73 24.56 -8.88
CA THR A 226 14.09 24.01 -9.07
C THR A 226 14.76 23.64 -7.74
N LEU A 227 15.91 22.96 -7.81
CA LEU A 227 16.80 22.73 -6.66
C LEU A 227 17.27 24.04 -6.01
N ASN A 228 17.29 25.12 -6.76
CA ASN A 228 17.65 26.46 -6.28
C ASN A 228 16.45 27.30 -5.83
N ASN A 229 15.26 26.67 -5.66
CA ASN A 229 14.01 27.30 -5.24
C ASN A 229 13.40 28.32 -6.21
N GLU A 230 13.81 28.28 -7.45
CA GLU A 230 13.21 29.09 -8.51
C GLU A 230 11.98 28.40 -9.07
N VAL A 231 11.02 29.20 -9.51
CA VAL A 231 9.80 28.70 -10.13
C VAL A 231 9.86 28.95 -11.62
N LEU A 232 9.87 27.87 -12.41
CA LEU A 232 9.97 27.93 -13.87
C LEU A 232 8.63 27.55 -14.53
N ARG A 233 8.52 27.79 -15.84
CA ARG A 233 7.27 27.58 -16.58
C ARG A 233 7.01 26.11 -16.95
N SER A 234 8.07 25.34 -17.19
CA SER A 234 7.96 23.95 -17.61
C SER A 234 8.85 23.01 -16.79
N MET A 235 8.48 21.74 -16.76
CA MET A 235 9.28 20.67 -16.11
C MET A 235 10.59 20.41 -16.86
N GLU A 236 10.61 20.64 -18.16
CA GLU A 236 11.81 20.47 -18.99
C GLU A 236 12.84 21.56 -18.65
N GLU A 237 12.38 22.79 -18.47
CA GLU A 237 13.23 23.89 -17.98
C GLU A 237 13.74 23.64 -16.56
N VAL A 238 12.90 23.10 -15.66
CA VAL A 238 13.36 22.71 -14.30
C VAL A 238 14.48 21.67 -14.36
N ARG A 239 14.37 20.68 -15.24
CA ARG A 239 15.42 19.66 -15.40
C ARG A 239 16.71 20.27 -15.94
N ILE A 240 16.63 21.21 -16.87
CA ILE A 240 17.80 21.96 -17.39
C ILE A 240 18.41 22.80 -16.28
N ALA A 241 17.64 23.58 -15.56
CA ALA A 241 18.13 24.39 -14.43
C ALA A 241 18.80 23.54 -13.37
N ASN A 242 18.19 22.42 -12.98
CA ASN A 242 18.78 21.47 -12.03
C ASN A 242 20.09 20.86 -12.56
N PHE A 243 20.16 20.55 -13.85
CA PHE A 243 21.37 20.06 -14.49
C PHE A 243 22.49 21.11 -14.41
N LEU A 244 22.22 22.36 -14.78
CA LEU A 244 23.18 23.48 -14.70
C LEU A 244 23.67 23.68 -13.27
N TYR A 245 22.75 23.69 -12.31
CA TYR A 245 23.09 23.81 -10.89
C TYR A 245 23.99 22.65 -10.40
N MET A 246 23.67 21.42 -10.75
CA MET A 246 24.47 20.25 -10.34
C MET A 246 25.89 20.26 -10.93
N TYR A 247 26.09 20.86 -12.10
CA TYR A 247 27.38 20.96 -12.76
C TYR A 247 28.09 22.31 -12.55
N GLN A 248 27.64 23.07 -11.55
CA GLN A 248 28.25 24.34 -11.16
C GLN A 248 28.33 25.36 -12.31
N ILE A 249 27.35 25.35 -13.21
CA ILE A 249 27.21 26.39 -14.25
C ILE A 249 26.26 27.45 -13.72
N GLU A 250 26.73 28.67 -13.61
CA GLU A 250 25.90 29.82 -13.24
C GLU A 250 24.86 30.08 -14.34
N TYR A 251 23.60 30.26 -13.95
CA TYR A 251 22.52 30.54 -14.88
C TYR A 251 21.58 31.62 -14.37
N GLU A 252 20.95 32.32 -15.30
CA GLU A 252 19.85 33.26 -15.09
C GLU A 252 18.67 32.80 -15.95
N TYR A 253 17.51 32.68 -15.35
CA TYR A 253 16.30 32.23 -16.02
C TYR A 253 15.54 33.40 -16.65
N GLU A 254 15.13 33.30 -17.92
CA GLU A 254 14.42 34.30 -18.72
C GLU A 254 15.02 35.69 -18.66
N PRO A 255 16.34 35.85 -18.85
CA PRO A 255 16.95 37.18 -18.87
C PRO A 255 16.42 37.99 -20.05
N ILE A 256 16.35 39.33 -19.90
CA ILE A 256 16.05 40.19 -21.04
C ILE A 256 17.28 40.20 -21.95
N TYR A 257 17.09 39.73 -23.18
CA TYR A 257 18.14 39.76 -24.17
C TYR A 257 18.35 41.20 -24.68
N GLN A 258 19.58 41.62 -24.79
CA GLN A 258 19.93 43.00 -25.11
C GLN A 258 19.56 43.47 -26.53
N TYR A 259 19.27 42.52 -27.43
CA TYR A 259 18.89 42.84 -28.80
C TYR A 259 17.46 42.32 -29.05
N PRO A 260 16.53 43.21 -29.47
CA PRO A 260 15.15 42.77 -29.73
C PRO A 260 15.04 41.91 -30.99
N ILE A 261 14.11 41.00 -31.02
CA ILE A 261 13.64 40.38 -32.25
C ILE A 261 12.71 41.39 -32.93
N LEU A 262 12.99 41.70 -34.21
CA LEU A 262 12.14 42.57 -35.00
C LEU A 262 10.71 41.98 -35.07
N ASP A 263 9.71 42.84 -34.82
CA ASP A 263 8.26 42.54 -34.79
C ASP A 263 7.69 41.89 -33.54
N ALA A 264 8.42 41.76 -32.44
CA ALA A 264 7.85 41.30 -31.18
C ALA A 264 7.40 42.48 -30.29
N ASN A 265 6.12 42.45 -29.87
CA ASN A 265 5.55 43.41 -28.90
C ASN A 265 6.12 43.26 -27.46
N LYS A 266 7.06 42.34 -27.26
CA LYS A 266 7.70 42.06 -25.98
C LYS A 266 9.20 41.87 -26.17
N PRO A 267 10.02 42.24 -25.16
CA PRO A 267 11.45 41.94 -25.22
C PRO A 267 11.66 40.41 -25.33
N TYR A 268 12.66 40.04 -26.10
CA TYR A 268 13.07 38.65 -26.22
C TYR A 268 13.75 38.21 -24.91
N THR A 269 13.33 37.06 -24.39
CA THR A 269 13.88 36.43 -23.20
C THR A 269 14.25 34.98 -23.57
N PRO A 270 15.56 34.66 -23.73
CA PRO A 270 16.00 33.25 -23.83
C PRO A 270 15.65 32.50 -22.57
N ASP A 271 15.48 31.16 -22.65
CA ASP A 271 15.14 30.38 -21.47
C ASP A 271 16.22 30.52 -20.38
N PHE A 272 17.48 30.45 -20.76
CA PHE A 272 18.60 30.68 -19.81
C PHE A 272 19.73 31.48 -20.44
N ARG A 273 20.37 32.31 -19.60
CA ARG A 273 21.73 32.82 -19.82
C ARG A 273 22.65 32.08 -18.89
N ILE A 274 23.69 31.45 -19.42
CA ILE A 274 24.66 30.68 -18.64
C ILE A 274 26.03 31.37 -18.67
N LYS A 275 26.78 31.23 -17.55
CA LYS A 275 28.09 31.80 -17.39
C LYS A 275 29.04 30.84 -16.70
N GLN A 276 30.30 30.79 -17.19
CA GLN A 276 31.40 30.12 -16.51
C GLN A 276 32.71 30.87 -16.80
N GLY A 277 33.25 31.53 -15.78
CA GLY A 277 34.35 32.48 -15.97
C GLY A 277 33.93 33.65 -16.85
N ASP A 278 34.70 33.94 -17.91
CA ASP A 278 34.38 35.00 -18.89
C ASP A 278 33.45 34.54 -20.01
N LYS A 279 33.16 33.24 -20.08
CA LYS A 279 32.28 32.66 -21.09
C LYS A 279 30.83 32.91 -20.75
N VAL A 280 30.05 33.36 -21.75
CA VAL A 280 28.60 33.57 -21.66
C VAL A 280 27.94 32.95 -22.88
N SER A 281 26.93 32.10 -22.66
CA SER A 281 26.06 31.55 -23.71
C SER A 281 24.60 31.67 -23.31
N TYR A 282 23.72 31.47 -24.27
CA TYR A 282 22.29 31.43 -24.05
C TYR A 282 21.76 30.02 -24.36
N ILE A 283 20.76 29.56 -23.63
CA ILE A 283 20.11 28.28 -23.90
C ILE A 283 18.65 28.52 -24.26
N GLU A 284 18.18 27.83 -25.28
CA GLU A 284 16.77 27.69 -25.65
C GLU A 284 16.39 26.25 -25.66
N HIS A 285 15.25 25.93 -25.08
CA HIS A 285 14.68 24.60 -25.08
C HIS A 285 13.36 24.58 -25.86
N PHE A 286 13.36 23.97 -27.02
CA PHE A 286 12.19 23.95 -27.88
C PHE A 286 11.27 22.77 -27.55
N GLY A 287 10.03 23.07 -27.17
CA GLY A 287 8.99 22.10 -26.77
C GLY A 287 8.44 21.23 -27.93
N ILE A 288 9.23 20.99 -28.96
CA ILE A 288 8.92 20.18 -30.14
C ILE A 288 10.00 19.13 -30.37
N THR A 289 9.76 18.21 -31.30
CA THR A 289 10.78 17.23 -31.71
C THR A 289 11.87 17.89 -32.59
N GLU A 290 13.03 17.23 -32.71
CA GLU A 290 14.14 17.68 -33.55
C GLU A 290 13.74 17.83 -35.04
N ASP A 291 12.81 17.00 -35.53
CA ASP A 291 12.25 17.08 -36.88
C ASP A 291 11.05 18.02 -36.99
N HIS A 292 10.92 18.96 -36.04
CA HIS A 292 9.91 20.02 -35.99
C HIS A 292 8.46 19.50 -35.96
N LYS A 293 8.19 18.39 -35.29
CA LYS A 293 6.83 17.86 -35.09
C LYS A 293 6.36 18.08 -33.65
N SER A 294 5.08 18.24 -33.48
CA SER A 294 4.44 18.32 -32.17
C SER A 294 2.97 17.96 -32.25
N ASN A 295 2.50 17.23 -31.27
CA ASN A 295 1.06 16.94 -31.10
C ASN A 295 0.34 18.03 -30.28
N ARG A 296 1.06 19.10 -29.88
CA ARG A 296 0.54 20.20 -29.03
C ARG A 296 -0.01 21.36 -29.83
N TYR A 297 0.39 21.47 -31.10
CA TYR A 297 0.09 22.62 -31.98
C TYR A 297 -0.69 22.15 -33.19
N THR A 298 -1.57 23.02 -33.70
CA THR A 298 -2.12 22.88 -35.07
C THR A 298 -1.00 23.12 -36.10
N GLU A 299 -1.20 22.75 -37.34
CA GLU A 299 -0.19 22.96 -38.40
C GLU A 299 0.22 24.44 -38.51
N GLU A 300 -0.75 25.36 -38.53
CA GLU A 300 -0.46 26.81 -38.57
C GLU A 300 0.27 27.33 -37.35
N GLU A 301 -0.05 26.84 -36.15
CA GLU A 301 0.64 27.21 -34.92
C GLU A 301 2.06 26.65 -34.92
N LEU A 302 2.25 25.43 -35.43
CA LEU A 302 3.56 24.81 -35.54
C LEU A 302 4.47 25.55 -36.50
N GLU A 303 3.96 25.92 -37.69
CA GLU A 303 4.70 26.74 -38.67
C GLU A 303 5.16 28.09 -38.05
N ARG A 304 4.27 28.78 -37.34
CA ARG A 304 4.62 30.02 -36.62
C ARG A 304 5.66 29.79 -35.53
N TYR A 305 5.56 28.67 -34.83
CA TYR A 305 6.50 28.31 -33.78
C TYR A 305 7.90 28.05 -34.36
N VAL A 306 7.98 27.28 -35.45
CA VAL A 306 9.24 26.99 -36.15
C VAL A 306 9.86 28.26 -36.72
N SER A 307 9.04 29.13 -37.37
CA SER A 307 9.54 30.46 -37.83
C SER A 307 10.16 31.27 -36.70
N ARG A 308 9.57 31.27 -35.50
CA ARG A 308 10.16 31.96 -34.34
C ARG A 308 11.46 31.32 -33.85
N ILE A 309 11.63 30.00 -34.00
CA ILE A 309 12.91 29.33 -33.70
C ILE A 309 13.99 29.88 -34.63
N ASP A 310 13.70 30.01 -35.91
CA ASP A 310 14.64 30.53 -36.91
C ASP A 310 14.99 32.01 -36.64
N ASP A 311 13.99 32.81 -36.26
CA ASP A 311 14.21 34.21 -35.86
C ASP A 311 15.16 34.33 -34.65
N LYS A 312 14.96 33.47 -33.64
CA LYS A 312 15.84 33.41 -32.46
C LYS A 312 17.27 33.05 -32.84
N LYS A 313 17.46 32.02 -33.65
CA LYS A 313 18.78 31.59 -34.14
C LYS A 313 19.47 32.69 -34.96
N GLU A 314 18.73 33.37 -35.82
CA GLU A 314 19.24 34.43 -36.67
C GLU A 314 19.69 35.67 -35.85
N VAL A 315 18.92 36.06 -34.85
CA VAL A 315 19.29 37.18 -33.95
C VAL A 315 20.60 36.92 -33.21
N HIS A 316 20.78 35.72 -32.67
CA HIS A 316 22.02 35.33 -32.00
C HIS A 316 23.20 35.28 -33.00
N ARG A 317 22.98 34.75 -34.22
CA ARG A 317 23.99 34.74 -35.28
C ARG A 317 24.38 36.14 -35.71
N LYS A 318 23.43 37.03 -35.90
CA LYS A 318 23.66 38.44 -36.30
C LYS A 318 24.50 39.20 -35.27
N HIS A 319 24.22 38.97 -34.00
CA HIS A 319 24.90 39.67 -32.90
C HIS A 319 26.10 38.90 -32.34
N LYS A 320 26.48 37.78 -32.97
CA LYS A 320 27.63 36.95 -32.60
C LYS A 320 27.60 36.54 -31.12
N THR A 321 26.40 36.26 -30.59
CA THR A 321 26.23 35.71 -29.26
C THR A 321 26.07 34.19 -29.37
N ASP A 322 26.63 33.47 -28.41
CA ASP A 322 26.63 32.00 -28.40
C ASP A 322 25.27 31.47 -27.95
N LEU A 323 24.63 30.66 -28.81
CA LEU A 323 23.33 30.05 -28.56
C LEU A 323 23.44 28.55 -28.60
N ILE A 324 23.09 27.91 -27.50
CA ILE A 324 22.90 26.47 -27.34
C ILE A 324 21.40 26.16 -27.35
N TYR A 325 20.96 25.19 -28.11
CA TYR A 325 19.53 24.84 -28.12
C TYR A 325 19.32 23.36 -28.11
N THR A 326 18.21 22.95 -27.47
CA THR A 326 17.78 21.58 -27.32
C THR A 326 16.31 21.43 -27.72
N TYR A 327 15.89 20.20 -28.02
CA TYR A 327 14.52 19.83 -28.35
C TYR A 327 13.97 18.87 -27.31
N SER A 328 12.66 18.86 -27.09
CA SER A 328 12.00 17.93 -26.14
C SER A 328 12.23 16.47 -26.52
N GLN A 329 12.37 16.17 -27.83
CA GLN A 329 12.62 14.79 -28.31
C GLN A 329 13.60 14.81 -29.48
N TYR A 330 14.47 13.82 -29.51
CA TYR A 330 15.45 13.59 -30.56
C TYR A 330 15.15 12.29 -31.30
N ALA A 331 15.53 12.25 -32.58
CA ALA A 331 15.31 11.09 -33.44
C ALA A 331 16.10 9.85 -32.98
N ASP A 332 17.21 10.03 -32.28
CA ASP A 332 18.03 8.97 -31.72
C ASP A 332 17.46 8.38 -30.39
N GLY A 333 16.35 8.90 -29.91
CA GLY A 333 15.68 8.44 -28.71
C GLY A 333 16.38 8.75 -27.37
N ARG A 334 17.51 9.48 -27.39
CA ARG A 334 18.21 9.91 -26.18
C ARG A 334 17.50 11.07 -25.49
N ASP A 335 17.71 11.17 -24.16
CA ASP A 335 17.19 12.29 -23.36
C ASP A 335 17.89 13.61 -23.75
N TYR A 336 17.13 14.71 -23.83
CA TYR A 336 17.64 16.03 -24.19
C TYR A 336 18.73 16.54 -23.25
N LEU A 337 18.80 16.09 -21.99
CA LEU A 337 19.90 16.44 -21.08
C LEU A 337 21.23 15.79 -21.50
N LEU A 338 21.22 14.64 -22.18
CA LEU A 338 22.44 14.09 -22.76
C LEU A 338 22.92 14.94 -23.93
N HIS A 339 22.02 15.39 -24.79
CA HIS A 339 22.33 16.34 -25.86
C HIS A 339 22.83 17.66 -25.30
N LEU A 340 22.16 18.21 -24.27
CA LEU A 340 22.62 19.43 -23.59
C LEU A 340 24.04 19.27 -23.05
N ARG A 341 24.35 18.14 -22.42
CA ARG A 341 25.69 17.82 -21.91
C ARG A 341 26.73 17.85 -23.01
N GLU A 342 26.48 17.19 -24.13
CA GLU A 342 27.37 17.13 -25.28
C GLU A 342 27.58 18.55 -25.89
N LEU A 343 26.51 19.31 -26.02
CA LEU A 343 26.57 20.69 -26.52
C LEU A 343 27.34 21.60 -25.59
N LEU A 344 27.13 21.52 -24.28
CA LEU A 344 27.89 22.33 -23.32
C LEU A 344 29.39 22.05 -23.40
N VAL A 345 29.77 20.75 -23.49
CA VAL A 345 31.18 20.36 -23.66
C VAL A 345 31.74 20.89 -25.00
N ALA A 346 30.96 20.76 -26.10
CA ALA A 346 31.37 21.27 -27.42
C ALA A 346 31.57 22.81 -27.45
N HIS A 347 30.76 23.52 -26.67
CA HIS A 347 30.89 24.98 -26.45
C HIS A 347 31.93 25.31 -25.39
N GLY A 348 32.67 24.31 -24.86
CA GLY A 348 33.82 24.48 -23.97
C GLY A 348 33.44 24.79 -22.52
N TYR A 349 32.29 24.39 -22.05
CA TYR A 349 31.92 24.40 -20.63
C TYR A 349 32.51 23.18 -19.91
N GLU A 350 33.03 23.40 -18.72
CA GLU A 350 33.50 22.33 -17.84
C GLU A 350 32.36 21.85 -16.96
N LEU A 351 32.10 20.54 -16.98
CA LEU A 351 31.04 19.93 -16.21
C LEU A 351 31.57 19.42 -14.86
N ASN A 352 31.83 20.35 -13.95
CA ASN A 352 32.34 20.06 -12.61
C ASN A 352 31.15 19.72 -11.69
N LYS A 353 31.02 18.44 -11.31
CA LYS A 353 29.93 18.02 -10.45
C LYS A 353 29.98 18.73 -9.09
N ARG A 354 28.90 19.39 -8.69
CA ARG A 354 28.79 20.00 -7.36
C ARG A 354 28.89 18.92 -6.30
N PRO A 355 29.58 19.17 -5.15
CA PRO A 355 29.60 18.20 -4.06
C PRO A 355 28.20 17.78 -3.65
N THR A 356 27.99 16.47 -3.58
CA THR A 356 26.68 15.86 -3.31
C THR A 356 26.07 16.36 -2.01
N GLU A 357 26.92 16.61 -1.01
CA GLU A 357 26.54 17.15 0.29
C GLU A 357 25.94 18.56 0.20
N GLU A 358 26.49 19.43 -0.65
CA GLU A 358 25.97 20.80 -0.85
C GLU A 358 24.60 20.78 -1.53
N VAL A 359 24.45 19.94 -2.56
CA VAL A 359 23.17 19.76 -3.27
C VAL A 359 22.09 19.26 -2.30
N TYR A 360 22.47 18.30 -1.47
CA TYR A 360 21.53 17.75 -0.50
C TYR A 360 21.17 18.74 0.61
N LYS A 361 22.16 19.48 1.15
CA LYS A 361 21.90 20.56 2.11
C LYS A 361 20.92 21.59 1.55
N LYS A 362 21.09 21.98 0.29
CA LYS A 362 20.19 22.92 -0.38
C LYS A 362 18.77 22.37 -0.51
N LEU A 363 18.62 21.06 -0.78
CA LEU A 363 17.32 20.38 -0.80
C LEU A 363 16.63 20.37 0.58
N VAL A 364 17.42 20.28 1.65
CA VAL A 364 16.92 20.17 3.03
C VAL A 364 16.62 21.56 3.65
N GLU A 365 17.42 22.58 3.31
CA GLU A 365 17.29 23.95 3.85
C GLU A 365 16.01 24.67 3.42
N THR A 366 15.37 24.20 2.37
CA THR A 366 14.02 24.65 2.03
C THR A 366 13.03 24.07 3.03
N GLU A 367 12.61 24.84 4.03
CA GLU A 367 11.60 24.48 5.06
C GLU A 367 10.29 23.97 4.45
N GLU A 368 10.02 24.27 3.22
CA GLU A 368 8.95 23.71 2.39
C GLU A 368 9.45 22.61 1.46
N SER A 369 10.38 21.78 1.87
CA SER A 369 10.81 20.65 1.05
C SER A 369 9.67 19.64 0.90
N LYS A 370 8.67 20.02 0.09
CA LYS A 370 7.58 19.14 -0.37
C LYS A 370 8.11 17.78 -0.84
N TYR A 371 9.35 17.78 -1.33
CA TYR A 371 10.03 16.56 -1.77
C TYR A 371 10.39 15.62 -0.62
N ILE A 372 11.07 16.09 0.44
CA ILE A 372 11.43 15.25 1.60
C ILE A 372 10.17 14.81 2.34
N THR A 373 9.21 15.70 2.54
CA THR A 373 7.94 15.38 3.18
C THR A 373 7.19 14.30 2.40
N ARG A 374 7.04 14.46 1.08
CA ARG A 374 6.36 13.47 0.21
C ARG A 374 7.12 12.14 0.18
N LEU A 375 8.44 12.17 0.07
CA LEU A 375 9.26 10.97 0.12
C LEU A 375 9.12 10.26 1.47
N THR A 376 9.15 11.00 2.58
CA THR A 376 8.98 10.42 3.92
C THR A 376 7.64 9.71 4.05
N PHE A 377 6.54 10.33 3.62
CA PHE A 377 5.22 9.68 3.60
C PHE A 377 5.21 8.41 2.75
N LEU A 378 5.83 8.47 1.57
CA LEU A 378 5.94 7.35 0.66
C LEU A 378 6.71 6.19 1.30
N LEU A 379 7.86 6.47 1.90
CA LEU A 379 8.69 5.51 2.60
C LEU A 379 7.94 4.89 3.80
N CYS A 380 7.30 5.72 4.63
CA CYS A 380 6.50 5.23 5.76
C CYS A 380 5.37 4.30 5.32
N THR A 381 4.66 4.67 4.28
CA THR A 381 3.57 3.83 3.75
C THR A 381 4.09 2.50 3.22
N PHE A 382 5.19 2.53 2.46
CA PHE A 382 5.81 1.31 1.96
C PHE A 382 6.33 0.43 3.10
N ILE A 383 7.06 0.99 4.06
CA ILE A 383 7.63 0.27 5.21
C ILE A 383 6.51 -0.35 6.05
N ASN A 384 5.43 0.37 6.33
CA ASN A 384 4.27 -0.17 7.05
C ASN A 384 3.67 -1.37 6.32
N ASN A 385 3.44 -1.26 5.01
CA ASN A 385 2.92 -2.37 4.21
C ASN A 385 3.91 -3.54 4.14
N PHE A 386 5.20 -3.26 4.01
CA PHE A 386 6.27 -4.25 4.00
C PHE A 386 6.30 -5.06 5.30
N LYS A 387 6.24 -4.39 6.45
CA LYS A 387 6.15 -5.01 7.78
C LYS A 387 4.84 -5.79 7.97
N THR A 388 3.72 -5.26 7.49
CA THR A 388 2.41 -5.92 7.53
C THR A 388 2.38 -7.22 6.73
N GLN A 389 3.24 -7.34 5.70
CA GLN A 389 3.44 -8.59 4.98
C GLN A 389 4.41 -9.55 5.67
N GLY A 390 5.01 -9.17 6.79
CA GLY A 390 5.99 -9.98 7.51
C GLY A 390 7.28 -10.20 6.72
N TYR A 391 7.67 -9.24 5.88
CA TYR A 391 8.88 -9.33 5.06
C TYR A 391 10.11 -8.88 5.85
N GLY A 392 11.22 -9.62 5.68
CA GLY A 392 12.53 -9.24 6.18
C GLY A 392 13.38 -8.50 5.13
N LEU A 393 14.58 -8.05 5.53
CA LEU A 393 15.49 -7.26 4.69
C LEU A 393 15.88 -7.95 3.35
N GLU A 394 15.90 -9.27 3.32
CA GLU A 394 16.20 -10.08 2.13
C GLU A 394 15.19 -9.83 0.99
N LYS A 395 13.94 -9.48 1.33
CA LYS A 395 12.87 -9.25 0.36
C LYS A 395 13.09 -8.02 -0.53
N PHE A 396 13.86 -7.05 -0.05
CA PHE A 396 14.26 -5.90 -0.89
C PHE A 396 15.09 -6.33 -2.10
N ALA A 397 15.98 -7.32 -1.94
CA ALA A 397 16.79 -7.85 -3.04
C ALA A 397 15.92 -8.57 -4.08
N GLU A 398 14.94 -9.35 -3.65
CA GLU A 398 13.98 -10.02 -4.53
C GLU A 398 13.14 -9.01 -5.32
N PHE A 399 12.58 -7.99 -4.63
CA PHE A 399 11.79 -6.94 -5.28
C PHE A 399 12.62 -6.16 -6.30
N LYS A 400 13.88 -5.87 -5.97
CA LYS A 400 14.79 -5.18 -6.88
C LYS A 400 15.12 -6.03 -8.12
N ALA A 401 15.35 -7.32 -7.94
CA ALA A 401 15.63 -8.25 -9.04
C ALA A 401 14.40 -8.45 -9.96
N ALA A 402 13.21 -8.48 -9.39
CA ALA A 402 11.95 -8.63 -10.13
C ALA A 402 11.56 -7.39 -10.95
N ASN A 403 12.14 -6.21 -10.65
CA ASN A 403 11.78 -4.96 -11.31
C ASN A 403 12.85 -4.52 -12.33
N LYS A 404 12.40 -4.12 -13.53
CA LYS A 404 13.25 -3.53 -14.56
C LYS A 404 13.37 -2.00 -14.47
N ASN A 405 12.39 -1.36 -13.82
CA ASN A 405 12.32 0.09 -13.72
C ASN A 405 13.38 0.65 -12.76
N VAL A 406 14.26 1.52 -13.27
CA VAL A 406 15.36 2.13 -12.50
C VAL A 406 14.85 2.96 -11.32
N ARG A 407 13.75 3.67 -11.49
CA ARG A 407 13.12 4.47 -10.42
C ARG A 407 12.68 3.59 -9.26
N THR A 408 12.02 2.45 -9.55
CA THR A 408 11.63 1.47 -8.53
C THR A 408 12.86 0.91 -7.80
N LYS A 409 13.93 0.61 -8.52
CA LYS A 409 15.18 0.12 -7.91
C LYS A 409 15.82 1.15 -6.99
N LEU A 410 15.88 2.42 -7.42
CA LEU A 410 16.37 3.53 -6.57
C LEU A 410 15.52 3.71 -5.32
N PHE A 411 14.20 3.70 -5.48
CA PHE A 411 13.28 3.77 -4.35
C PHE A 411 13.49 2.63 -3.35
N LEU A 412 13.63 1.39 -3.83
CA LEU A 412 13.85 0.24 -2.97
C LEU A 412 15.20 0.32 -2.24
N ASP A 413 16.26 0.82 -2.89
CA ASP A 413 17.56 1.03 -2.24
C ASP A 413 17.47 2.08 -1.11
N ILE A 414 16.81 3.22 -1.36
CA ILE A 414 16.57 4.26 -0.37
C ILE A 414 15.71 3.72 0.78
N CYS A 415 14.63 3.02 0.43
CA CYS A 415 13.70 2.46 1.39
C CYS A 415 14.36 1.42 2.30
N LYS A 416 15.22 0.56 1.75
CA LYS A 416 15.98 -0.45 2.52
C LYS A 416 16.83 0.21 3.61
N VAL A 417 17.51 1.30 3.28
CA VAL A 417 18.34 2.01 4.26
C VAL A 417 17.47 2.71 5.31
N CYS A 418 16.39 3.37 4.91
CA CYS A 418 15.47 4.01 5.84
C CYS A 418 14.79 3.00 6.77
N TYR A 419 14.43 1.81 6.26
CA TYR A 419 13.90 0.72 7.07
C TYR A 419 14.92 0.24 8.10
N TYR A 420 16.17 0.01 7.68
CA TYR A 420 17.26 -0.41 8.58
C TYR A 420 17.51 0.63 9.68
N GLU A 421 17.62 1.91 9.33
CA GLU A 421 17.84 2.98 10.31
C GLU A 421 16.64 3.13 11.27
N TYR A 422 15.42 2.95 10.79
CA TYR A 422 14.24 2.94 11.63
C TYR A 422 14.27 1.80 12.65
N GLN A 423 14.55 0.57 12.19
CA GLN A 423 14.66 -0.58 13.07
C GLN A 423 15.77 -0.43 14.11
N LYS A 424 16.93 0.10 13.68
CA LYS A 424 18.05 0.39 14.55
C LYS A 424 17.67 1.37 15.67
N VAL A 425 16.95 2.45 15.35
CA VAL A 425 16.48 3.43 16.36
C VAL A 425 15.48 2.78 17.33
N LEU A 426 14.59 1.91 16.86
CA LEU A 426 13.67 1.17 17.73
C LEU A 426 14.45 0.28 18.71
N GLU A 427 15.45 -0.45 18.24
CA GLU A 427 16.29 -1.32 19.04
C GLU A 427 17.11 -0.53 20.08
N GLU A 428 17.82 0.54 19.66
CA GLU A 428 18.62 1.39 20.54
C GLU A 428 17.81 2.07 21.64
N GLN A 429 16.53 2.34 21.41
CA GLN A 429 15.63 2.99 22.36
C GLN A 429 14.72 2.00 23.13
N HIS A 430 14.93 0.69 22.95
CA HIS A 430 14.05 -0.35 23.52
C HIS A 430 12.57 -0.10 23.20
N CYS A 431 12.29 0.28 21.95
CA CYS A 431 10.96 0.57 21.45
C CYS A 431 10.47 -0.50 20.48
N ILE A 432 9.14 -0.55 20.31
CA ILE A 432 8.48 -1.42 19.33
C ILE A 432 7.29 -0.70 18.69
N ASP A 433 7.09 -0.87 17.41
CA ASP A 433 5.86 -0.41 16.74
C ASP A 433 4.80 -1.52 16.66
N PHE A 434 3.59 -1.13 16.23
CA PHE A 434 2.46 -2.05 16.16
C PHE A 434 2.67 -3.22 15.20
N GLN A 435 3.42 -3.02 14.11
CA GLN A 435 3.68 -4.08 13.13
C GLN A 435 4.70 -5.08 13.67
N ASP A 436 5.76 -4.59 14.29
CA ASP A 436 6.78 -5.45 14.89
C ASP A 436 6.22 -6.24 16.08
N MET A 437 5.29 -5.65 16.83
CA MET A 437 4.62 -6.33 17.93
C MET A 437 3.98 -7.66 17.48
N ILE A 438 3.34 -7.68 16.31
CA ILE A 438 2.73 -8.91 15.75
C ILE A 438 3.81 -9.81 15.15
N ASN A 439 4.77 -9.26 14.43
CA ASN A 439 5.84 -10.04 13.79
C ASN A 439 6.75 -10.72 14.82
N GLU A 440 7.22 -9.97 15.82
CA GLU A 440 8.12 -10.49 16.84
C GLU A 440 7.42 -11.51 17.75
N SER A 441 6.13 -11.30 18.06
CA SER A 441 5.37 -12.30 18.84
C SER A 441 5.24 -13.64 18.12
N ALA A 442 4.98 -13.62 16.81
CA ALA A 442 4.96 -14.84 16.00
C ALA A 442 6.35 -15.50 15.94
N GLU A 443 7.42 -14.70 15.86
CA GLU A 443 8.78 -15.20 15.81
C GLU A 443 9.22 -15.82 17.15
N LEU A 444 8.86 -15.23 18.31
CA LEU A 444 9.12 -15.81 19.63
C LEU A 444 8.50 -17.20 19.78
N ILE A 445 7.28 -17.38 19.29
CA ILE A 445 6.61 -18.70 19.30
C ILE A 445 7.39 -19.66 18.39
N ARG A 446 7.76 -19.26 17.17
CA ARG A 446 8.50 -20.09 16.21
C ARG A 446 9.85 -20.52 16.76
N GLN A 447 10.53 -19.64 17.47
CA GLN A 447 11.81 -19.91 18.14
C GLN A 447 11.66 -20.73 19.43
N LYS A 448 10.44 -21.13 19.80
CA LYS A 448 10.14 -21.89 21.02
C LYS A 448 10.59 -21.17 22.30
N ARG A 449 10.49 -19.83 22.32
CA ARG A 449 10.78 -19.00 23.49
C ARG A 449 9.55 -18.80 24.38
N ILE A 450 8.41 -19.29 23.94
CA ILE A 450 7.13 -19.29 24.67
C ILE A 450 6.72 -20.73 24.92
N ASP A 451 6.43 -21.06 26.16
CA ASP A 451 5.93 -22.38 26.52
C ASP A 451 4.43 -22.47 26.38
N LYS A 452 3.93 -23.67 26.02
CA LYS A 452 2.50 -23.94 25.88
C LYS A 452 1.71 -23.63 27.15
N GLU A 453 2.31 -23.87 28.32
CA GLU A 453 1.68 -23.63 29.62
C GLU A 453 1.36 -22.14 29.86
N GLN A 454 2.04 -21.24 29.15
CA GLN A 454 1.80 -19.79 29.22
C GLN A 454 0.65 -19.34 28.32
N LEU A 455 0.29 -20.15 27.28
CA LEU A 455 -0.73 -19.86 26.29
C LEU A 455 -1.53 -21.14 25.99
N ASP A 456 -2.39 -21.57 26.92
CA ASP A 456 -3.14 -22.83 26.80
C ASP A 456 -4.51 -22.62 26.11
N TYR A 457 -4.50 -22.19 24.84
CA TYR A 457 -5.73 -22.08 24.04
C TYR A 457 -6.10 -23.40 23.38
N LYS A 458 -7.35 -23.81 23.51
CA LYS A 458 -7.95 -24.95 22.77
C LYS A 458 -8.73 -24.49 21.54
N TYR A 459 -9.20 -23.24 21.54
CA TYR A 459 -9.99 -22.68 20.47
C TYR A 459 -9.61 -21.22 20.19
N ILE A 460 -9.38 -20.90 18.91
CA ILE A 460 -9.08 -19.55 18.45
C ILE A 460 -10.17 -19.14 17.45
N ILE A 461 -10.96 -18.13 17.78
CA ILE A 461 -12.00 -17.59 16.92
C ILE A 461 -11.55 -16.24 16.40
N VAL A 462 -11.56 -16.05 15.08
CA VAL A 462 -11.13 -14.80 14.44
C VAL A 462 -12.29 -14.17 13.69
N ASP A 463 -12.74 -13.02 14.15
CA ASP A 463 -13.79 -12.22 13.51
C ASP A 463 -13.21 -11.32 12.41
N GLU A 464 -14.03 -10.94 11.42
CA GLU A 464 -13.70 -10.12 10.26
C GLU A 464 -12.46 -10.62 9.46
N TYR A 465 -12.30 -11.93 9.34
CA TYR A 465 -11.11 -12.60 8.78
C TYR A 465 -10.78 -12.18 7.34
N GLN A 466 -11.72 -11.60 6.58
CA GLN A 466 -11.45 -11.06 5.24
C GLN A 466 -10.39 -9.95 5.22
N ASP A 467 -10.12 -9.32 6.38
CA ASP A 467 -9.14 -8.25 6.53
C ASP A 467 -7.77 -8.75 7.03
N ILE A 468 -7.57 -10.07 6.97
CA ILE A 468 -6.33 -10.72 7.44
C ILE A 468 -5.12 -10.31 6.60
N SER A 469 -4.04 -9.91 7.25
CA SER A 469 -2.72 -9.68 6.66
C SER A 469 -1.81 -10.90 6.88
N ARG A 470 -0.68 -10.96 6.17
CA ARG A 470 0.28 -12.06 6.32
C ARG A 470 0.81 -12.19 7.75
N GLN A 471 1.20 -11.08 8.37
CA GLN A 471 1.70 -11.10 9.75
C GLN A 471 0.66 -11.65 10.74
N ARG A 472 -0.59 -11.23 10.62
CA ARG A 472 -1.68 -11.70 11.50
C ARG A 472 -1.99 -13.17 11.28
N TYR A 473 -1.99 -13.61 10.02
CA TYR A 473 -2.11 -15.02 9.68
C TYR A 473 -0.96 -15.84 10.29
N ASN A 474 0.28 -15.37 10.19
CA ASN A 474 1.43 -16.03 10.77
C ASN A 474 1.28 -16.18 12.30
N LEU A 475 0.86 -15.12 12.99
CA LEU A 475 0.63 -15.18 14.44
C LEU A 475 -0.43 -16.21 14.82
N ILE A 476 -1.58 -16.23 14.13
CA ILE A 476 -2.63 -17.24 14.40
C ILE A 476 -2.10 -18.65 14.15
N LYS A 477 -1.38 -18.84 13.06
CA LYS A 477 -0.80 -20.14 12.70
C LYS A 477 0.18 -20.64 13.77
N GLU A 478 1.12 -19.80 14.18
CA GLU A 478 2.10 -20.18 15.22
C GLU A 478 1.41 -20.45 16.58
N LEU A 479 0.42 -19.63 16.97
CA LEU A 479 -0.39 -19.85 18.16
C LEU A 479 -1.15 -21.18 18.11
N SER A 480 -1.85 -21.42 17.00
CA SER A 480 -2.60 -22.68 16.83
C SER A 480 -1.69 -23.90 16.91
N GLN A 481 -0.51 -23.83 16.28
CA GLN A 481 0.46 -24.93 16.32
C GLN A 481 1.07 -25.13 17.71
N LEU A 482 1.40 -24.06 18.43
CA LEU A 482 1.90 -24.15 19.81
C LEU A 482 0.89 -24.80 20.75
N CYS A 483 -0.35 -24.34 20.70
CA CYS A 483 -1.41 -24.78 21.61
C CYS A 483 -2.10 -26.07 21.15
N ASN A 484 -1.92 -26.50 19.89
CA ASN A 484 -2.76 -27.48 19.22
C ASN A 484 -4.25 -27.07 19.23
N ALA A 485 -4.48 -25.77 18.95
CA ALA A 485 -5.80 -25.15 19.04
C ALA A 485 -6.56 -25.25 17.71
N LYS A 486 -7.88 -25.45 17.81
CA LYS A 486 -8.80 -25.35 16.67
C LYS A 486 -8.98 -23.89 16.26
N ILE A 487 -9.14 -23.64 14.96
CA ILE A 487 -9.35 -22.30 14.40
C ILE A 487 -10.74 -22.20 13.78
N MET A 488 -11.48 -21.16 14.16
CA MET A 488 -12.70 -20.73 13.48
C MET A 488 -12.51 -19.30 12.97
N ALA A 489 -12.41 -19.14 11.65
CA ALA A 489 -12.34 -17.86 10.98
C ALA A 489 -13.71 -17.45 10.46
N VAL A 490 -14.17 -16.24 10.79
CA VAL A 490 -15.49 -15.72 10.40
C VAL A 490 -15.31 -14.44 9.60
N GLY A 491 -15.97 -14.31 8.46
CA GLY A 491 -15.84 -13.09 7.66
C GLY A 491 -16.73 -13.04 6.43
N ASP A 492 -16.57 -11.98 5.67
CA ASP A 492 -17.30 -11.70 4.43
C ASP A 492 -16.34 -11.14 3.38
N ASP A 493 -15.94 -11.95 2.41
CA ASP A 493 -15.04 -11.53 1.34
C ASP A 493 -15.59 -10.37 0.51
N TRP A 494 -16.93 -10.21 0.42
CA TRP A 494 -17.54 -9.06 -0.25
C TRP A 494 -17.29 -7.73 0.49
N GLN A 495 -16.90 -7.77 1.76
CA GLN A 495 -16.54 -6.62 2.58
C GLN A 495 -15.01 -6.40 2.65
N SER A 496 -14.21 -7.15 1.91
CA SER A 496 -12.75 -6.96 1.87
C SER A 496 -12.36 -5.71 1.09
N ILE A 497 -12.28 -4.58 1.81
CA ILE A 497 -11.95 -3.26 1.24
C ILE A 497 -10.60 -2.72 1.75
N TYR A 498 -9.89 -3.45 2.60
CA TYR A 498 -8.65 -3.02 3.26
C TYR A 498 -7.37 -3.55 2.60
N ALA A 499 -7.41 -3.90 1.29
CA ALA A 499 -6.21 -4.31 0.57
C ALA A 499 -5.08 -3.27 0.63
N PHE A 500 -5.42 -1.96 0.63
CA PHE A 500 -4.47 -0.87 0.78
C PHE A 500 -3.73 -0.84 2.13
N SER A 501 -4.28 -1.45 3.17
CA SER A 501 -3.67 -1.59 4.50
C SER A 501 -3.04 -2.97 4.71
N GLY A 502 -2.85 -3.76 3.65
CA GLY A 502 -2.11 -5.01 3.66
C GLY A 502 -2.94 -6.28 3.85
N SER A 503 -4.29 -6.22 3.78
CA SER A 503 -5.10 -7.42 3.78
C SER A 503 -4.87 -8.26 2.50
N ILE A 504 -4.92 -9.58 2.64
CA ILE A 504 -4.66 -10.54 1.57
C ILE A 504 -5.89 -11.42 1.35
N LEU A 505 -6.76 -11.04 0.42
CA LEU A 505 -7.98 -11.77 0.11
C LEU A 505 -7.77 -13.28 -0.14
N PRO A 506 -6.71 -13.74 -0.83
CA PRO A 506 -6.43 -15.18 -0.97
C PRO A 506 -6.26 -15.96 0.34
N LEU A 507 -5.89 -15.32 1.46
CA LEU A 507 -5.85 -16.00 2.76
C LEU A 507 -7.26 -16.33 3.30
N PHE A 508 -8.26 -15.58 2.86
CA PHE A 508 -9.66 -15.86 3.11
C PHE A 508 -10.23 -16.84 2.07
N THR A 509 -10.18 -16.49 0.78
CA THR A 509 -10.85 -17.26 -0.29
C THR A 509 -10.22 -18.63 -0.57
N ARG A 510 -9.03 -18.88 -0.04
CA ARG A 510 -8.31 -20.16 -0.12
C ARG A 510 -7.89 -20.63 1.28
N PHE A 511 -8.73 -20.38 2.27
CA PHE A 511 -8.44 -20.69 3.67
C PHE A 511 -8.01 -22.14 3.88
N CYS A 512 -8.80 -23.11 3.41
CA CYS A 512 -8.50 -24.53 3.55
C CYS A 512 -7.13 -24.90 2.96
N LYS A 513 -6.75 -24.27 1.83
CA LYS A 513 -5.43 -24.48 1.25
C LYS A 513 -4.31 -23.84 2.09
N ALA A 514 -4.59 -22.70 2.73
CA ALA A 514 -3.61 -22.00 3.57
C ALA A 514 -3.33 -22.75 4.88
N VAL A 515 -4.35 -23.34 5.51
CA VAL A 515 -4.24 -24.12 6.76
C VAL A 515 -3.94 -25.61 6.52
N GLY A 516 -4.02 -26.08 5.26
CA GLY A 516 -3.75 -27.46 4.84
C GLY A 516 -5.00 -28.35 4.77
N TYR A 517 -5.95 -28.18 5.65
CA TYR A 517 -7.25 -28.87 5.68
C TYR A 517 -8.26 -28.02 6.46
N GLY A 518 -9.50 -28.00 6.04
CA GLY A 518 -10.53 -27.23 6.74
C GLY A 518 -11.91 -27.40 6.13
N GLN A 519 -12.90 -26.97 6.88
CA GLN A 519 -14.31 -26.94 6.47
C GLN A 519 -14.71 -25.50 6.13
N GLU A 520 -15.46 -25.31 5.04
CA GLU A 520 -16.10 -24.05 4.68
C GLU A 520 -17.60 -24.14 4.92
N LEU A 521 -18.13 -23.26 5.77
CA LEU A 521 -19.55 -23.13 6.07
C LEU A 521 -20.05 -21.75 5.62
N LYS A 522 -21.30 -21.67 5.18
CA LYS A 522 -21.90 -20.43 4.71
C LYS A 522 -23.09 -20.03 5.58
N ILE A 523 -23.20 -18.73 5.89
CA ILE A 523 -24.42 -18.15 6.45
C ILE A 523 -24.94 -17.17 5.41
N THR A 524 -25.99 -17.60 4.71
CA THR A 524 -26.53 -16.89 3.54
C THR A 524 -27.69 -15.97 3.91
N ARG A 525 -28.37 -16.22 5.02
CA ARG A 525 -29.49 -15.38 5.46
C ARG A 525 -29.00 -14.11 6.14
N THR A 526 -29.51 -12.97 5.69
CA THR A 526 -29.16 -11.65 6.26
C THR A 526 -30.40 -10.89 6.70
N TYR A 527 -30.24 -10.08 7.75
CA TYR A 527 -31.31 -9.30 8.38
C TYR A 527 -31.06 -7.78 8.28
N ARG A 528 -29.95 -7.36 7.65
CA ARG A 528 -29.55 -5.95 7.58
C ARG A 528 -30.21 -5.23 6.41
N ASN A 529 -29.95 -5.67 5.20
CA ASN A 529 -30.35 -5.02 3.97
C ASN A 529 -31.59 -5.67 3.33
N ALA A 530 -32.33 -4.92 2.51
CA ALA A 530 -33.39 -5.49 1.67
C ALA A 530 -32.82 -6.30 0.52
N GLN A 531 -33.58 -7.28 0.00
CA GLN A 531 -33.13 -8.19 -1.05
C GLN A 531 -32.71 -7.46 -2.32
N GLU A 532 -33.45 -6.44 -2.71
CA GLU A 532 -33.20 -5.67 -3.93
C GLU A 532 -31.83 -4.95 -3.89
N ILE A 533 -31.41 -4.47 -2.70
CA ILE A 533 -30.07 -3.89 -2.50
C ILE A 533 -29.00 -5.00 -2.58
N ILE A 534 -29.28 -6.16 -1.99
CA ILE A 534 -28.38 -7.32 -2.00
C ILE A 534 -28.15 -7.80 -3.44
N ASP A 535 -29.21 -7.89 -4.25
CA ASP A 535 -29.14 -8.37 -5.61
C ASP A 535 -28.31 -7.43 -6.50
N ILE A 536 -28.49 -6.11 -6.34
CA ILE A 536 -27.71 -5.10 -7.07
C ILE A 536 -26.24 -5.15 -6.65
N ALA A 537 -25.97 -5.07 -5.34
CA ALA A 537 -24.61 -5.06 -4.81
C ALA A 537 -23.90 -6.39 -5.08
N GLY A 538 -24.59 -7.53 -4.90
CA GLY A 538 -24.06 -8.87 -5.16
C GLY A 538 -23.71 -9.07 -6.63
N THR A 539 -24.58 -8.62 -7.55
CA THR A 539 -24.31 -8.66 -8.99
C THR A 539 -23.06 -7.85 -9.35
N PHE A 540 -22.85 -6.71 -8.71
CA PHE A 540 -21.66 -5.89 -8.92
C PHE A 540 -20.41 -6.57 -8.38
N VAL A 541 -20.42 -7.02 -7.13
CA VAL A 541 -19.24 -7.61 -6.46
C VAL A 541 -18.82 -8.91 -7.13
N GLN A 542 -19.77 -9.76 -7.54
CA GLN A 542 -19.49 -11.04 -8.20
C GLN A 542 -18.93 -10.93 -9.63
N LYS A 543 -18.84 -9.72 -10.20
CA LYS A 543 -18.05 -9.48 -11.43
C LYS A 543 -16.56 -9.74 -11.21
N ASN A 544 -16.07 -9.59 -9.97
CA ASN A 544 -14.72 -9.98 -9.61
C ASN A 544 -14.67 -11.50 -9.39
N SER A 545 -13.99 -12.21 -10.29
CA SER A 545 -13.84 -13.68 -10.23
C SER A 545 -13.06 -14.19 -9.01
N ALA A 546 -12.37 -13.30 -8.28
CA ALA A 546 -11.66 -13.64 -7.05
C ALA A 546 -12.58 -13.74 -5.82
N GLN A 547 -13.82 -13.25 -5.92
CA GLN A 547 -14.80 -13.28 -4.84
C GLN A 547 -15.53 -14.62 -4.80
N ILE A 548 -15.90 -15.06 -3.58
CA ILE A 548 -16.67 -16.27 -3.38
C ILE A 548 -18.11 -16.05 -3.83
N LYS A 549 -18.59 -16.93 -4.70
CA LYS A 549 -19.98 -16.90 -5.13
C LYS A 549 -20.91 -17.32 -3.98
N LYS A 550 -21.84 -16.45 -3.65
CA LYS A 550 -22.86 -16.70 -2.62
C LYS A 550 -24.18 -16.01 -2.97
N GLU A 551 -25.28 -16.65 -2.61
CA GLU A 551 -26.61 -16.12 -2.78
C GLU A 551 -27.15 -15.73 -1.40
N LEU A 552 -27.20 -14.42 -1.14
CA LEU A 552 -27.71 -13.91 0.13
C LEU A 552 -29.22 -13.72 0.05
N VAL A 553 -29.92 -14.16 1.10
CA VAL A 553 -31.38 -14.09 1.19
C VAL A 553 -31.78 -13.19 2.35
N SER A 554 -32.66 -12.22 2.08
CA SER A 554 -33.24 -11.32 3.09
C SER A 554 -34.77 -11.39 3.12
N PRO A 555 -35.38 -11.37 4.30
CA PRO A 555 -36.84 -11.21 4.42
C PRO A 555 -37.32 -9.80 4.14
N LYS A 556 -36.41 -8.81 4.13
CA LYS A 556 -36.76 -7.39 3.90
C LYS A 556 -36.89 -7.13 2.41
N ARG A 557 -37.85 -6.27 2.03
CA ARG A 557 -38.12 -5.83 0.67
C ARG A 557 -38.24 -4.30 0.62
N ILE A 558 -37.82 -3.70 -0.49
CA ILE A 558 -37.92 -2.27 -0.75
C ILE A 558 -38.28 -2.00 -2.20
N THR A 559 -39.17 -1.05 -2.46
CA THR A 559 -39.68 -0.77 -3.81
C THR A 559 -38.72 0.04 -4.68
N ASN A 560 -37.94 0.95 -4.09
CA ASN A 560 -36.98 1.82 -4.80
C ASN A 560 -35.59 1.70 -4.16
N PRO A 561 -34.81 0.68 -4.52
CA PRO A 561 -33.53 0.40 -3.88
C PRO A 561 -32.42 1.41 -4.25
N VAL A 562 -32.59 2.16 -5.33
CA VAL A 562 -31.65 3.19 -5.81
C VAL A 562 -32.42 4.45 -6.17
N ILE A 563 -31.96 5.58 -5.66
CA ILE A 563 -32.44 6.93 -6.02
C ILE A 563 -31.25 7.63 -6.66
N ILE A 564 -31.44 8.15 -7.89
CA ILE A 564 -30.41 8.89 -8.66
C ILE A 564 -30.75 10.36 -8.64
#